data_a351b33b5bf55139e677e04399aec1a5
#
_entry.id   a351b33b5bf55139e677e04399aec1a5
#
_cell.length_a   1.000
_cell.length_b   1.000
_cell.length_c   1.000
_cell.angle_alpha   90.00
_cell.angle_beta   90.00
_cell.angle_gamma   90.00
#
_symmetry.space_group_name_H-M   'P 1'
#
loop_
_entity.id
_entity.type
_entity.pdbx_description
1 polymer ?
#
loop_
_entity_poly.entity_id
_entity_poly.type
_entity_poly.pdbx_seq_one_letter_code
_entity_poly.pdbx_strand_id
1 'polypeptide(L)'
;MEVSVLDIKGQETGRKVALNEAVFGIEPNDHVLYLDVKQYLANQRQGTAKSKERSEMSGSTRKLGRQKGGGGARRGDINSPVLVGGARVFGPKPRDYRFKLNKKVKILARKSALSYKAQENSIVMLEDFSFEAPKTKEFLSILKNLEIEGKKVLFVLPESNKNVYLSARNLQRAEVILASNVNSYKVLNADVVVITEKSLVTIDQILTK
;
A
#
# COMPACT_ATOMS: atom_id res chain seq x y z
N MET A 1 -26.83 -7.04 2.45
CA MET A 1 -26.30 -6.70 3.77
C MET A 1 -26.59 -5.22 4.02
N GLU A 2 -27.22 -4.87 5.16
CA GLU A 2 -27.56 -3.47 5.50
C GLU A 2 -26.66 -3.00 6.62
N VAL A 3 -26.16 -1.76 6.55
CA VAL A 3 -25.30 -1.14 7.56
C VAL A 3 -25.95 0.19 7.99
N SER A 4 -26.00 0.45 9.30
CA SER A 4 -26.49 1.71 9.85
C SER A 4 -25.49 2.84 9.55
N VAL A 5 -26.01 4.02 9.19
CA VAL A 5 -25.19 5.23 8.97
C VAL A 5 -25.03 5.96 10.30
N LEU A 6 -23.76 6.24 10.64
CA LEU A 6 -23.39 6.98 11.85
C LEU A 6 -23.12 8.45 11.53
N ASP A 7 -23.38 9.31 12.50
CA ASP A 7 -22.96 10.72 12.50
C ASP A 7 -21.51 10.84 13.04
N ILE A 8 -20.91 12.00 12.89
CA ILE A 8 -19.57 12.36 13.42
C ILE A 8 -19.49 12.14 14.94
N LYS A 9 -20.63 12.18 15.63
CA LYS A 9 -20.73 11.92 17.07
C LYS A 9 -20.81 10.44 17.44
N GLY A 10 -20.80 9.54 16.46
CA GLY A 10 -20.95 8.08 16.66
C GLY A 10 -22.39 7.62 16.92
N GLN A 11 -23.39 8.50 16.73
CA GLN A 11 -24.80 8.16 16.92
C GLN A 11 -25.41 7.65 15.60
N GLU A 12 -26.31 6.68 15.69
CA GLU A 12 -27.06 6.20 14.53
C GLU A 12 -28.03 7.27 14.03
N THR A 13 -27.95 7.60 12.73
CA THR A 13 -28.83 8.59 12.10
C THR A 13 -30.22 8.04 11.78
N GLY A 14 -30.48 6.74 12.08
CA GLY A 14 -31.71 6.04 11.71
C GLY A 14 -31.79 5.67 10.23
N ARG A 15 -30.80 6.07 9.42
CA ARG A 15 -30.68 5.68 8.00
C ARG A 15 -29.87 4.39 7.88
N LYS A 16 -30.33 3.49 7.02
CA LYS A 16 -29.61 2.27 6.66
C LYS A 16 -29.28 2.30 5.18
N VAL A 17 -28.07 1.88 4.86
CA VAL A 17 -27.61 1.78 3.47
C VAL A 17 -27.38 0.31 3.14
N ALA A 18 -27.96 -0.14 2.02
CA ALA A 18 -27.75 -1.48 1.52
C ALA A 18 -26.43 -1.55 0.75
N LEU A 19 -25.54 -2.43 1.15
CA LEU A 19 -24.30 -2.74 0.42
C LEU A 19 -24.64 -3.57 -0.81
N ASN A 20 -24.05 -3.23 -1.95
CA ASN A 20 -24.26 -3.93 -3.21
C ASN A 20 -23.65 -5.34 -3.16
N GLU A 21 -24.45 -6.39 -3.30
CA GLU A 21 -24.02 -7.78 -3.26
C GLU A 21 -22.99 -8.11 -4.35
N ALA A 22 -23.07 -7.48 -5.51
CA ALA A 22 -22.10 -7.67 -6.61
C ALA A 22 -20.69 -7.11 -6.29
N VAL A 23 -20.55 -6.32 -5.21
CA VAL A 23 -19.28 -5.73 -4.77
C VAL A 23 -18.83 -6.28 -3.42
N PHE A 24 -19.75 -6.36 -2.44
CA PHE A 24 -19.47 -6.71 -1.06
C PHE A 24 -19.89 -8.14 -0.68
N GLY A 25 -20.66 -8.81 -1.53
CA GLY A 25 -21.19 -10.16 -1.27
C GLY A 25 -20.55 -11.27 -2.08
N ILE A 26 -19.48 -10.99 -2.82
CA ILE A 26 -18.80 -12.02 -3.62
C ILE A 26 -18.00 -12.97 -2.72
N GLU A 27 -17.78 -14.20 -3.18
CA GLU A 27 -16.83 -15.13 -2.57
C GLU A 27 -15.40 -14.59 -2.79
N PRO A 28 -14.63 -14.32 -1.72
CA PRO A 28 -13.30 -13.77 -1.83
C PRO A 28 -12.32 -14.73 -2.49
N ASN A 29 -11.44 -14.20 -3.37
CA ASN A 29 -10.40 -14.98 -4.04
C ASN A 29 -9.00 -14.58 -3.53
N ASP A 30 -8.41 -15.42 -2.68
CA ASP A 30 -7.12 -15.17 -2.03
C ASP A 30 -5.96 -15.07 -3.00
N HIS A 31 -5.97 -15.89 -4.07
CA HIS A 31 -4.90 -15.84 -5.06
C HIS A 31 -4.87 -14.52 -5.81
N VAL A 32 -6.03 -13.99 -6.17
CA VAL A 32 -6.15 -12.70 -6.85
C VAL A 32 -5.75 -11.56 -5.93
N LEU A 33 -6.12 -11.62 -4.65
CA LEU A 33 -5.66 -10.67 -3.62
C LEU A 33 -4.14 -10.68 -3.48
N TYR A 34 -3.54 -11.87 -3.37
CA TYR A 34 -2.08 -12.01 -3.31
C TYR A 34 -1.39 -11.38 -4.51
N LEU A 35 -1.88 -11.60 -5.72
CA LEU A 35 -1.29 -11.04 -6.93
C LEU A 35 -1.36 -9.50 -6.95
N ASP A 36 -2.49 -8.90 -6.55
CA ASP A 36 -2.67 -7.44 -6.55
C ASP A 36 -1.81 -6.77 -5.47
N VAL A 37 -1.75 -7.34 -4.26
CA VAL A 37 -0.86 -6.87 -3.18
C VAL A 37 0.60 -6.99 -3.60
N LYS A 38 1.01 -8.12 -4.19
CA LYS A 38 2.37 -8.33 -4.71
C LYS A 38 2.73 -7.29 -5.76
N GLN A 39 1.82 -7.00 -6.70
CA GLN A 39 2.01 -5.96 -7.70
C GLN A 39 2.18 -4.59 -7.05
N TYR A 40 1.31 -4.24 -6.12
CA TYR A 40 1.34 -2.95 -5.43
C TYR A 40 2.69 -2.72 -4.73
N LEU A 41 3.15 -3.70 -3.96
CA LEU A 41 4.42 -3.63 -3.25
C LEU A 41 5.63 -3.63 -4.21
N ALA A 42 5.60 -4.43 -5.27
CA ALA A 42 6.65 -4.46 -6.28
C ALA A 42 6.78 -3.13 -7.02
N ASN A 43 5.65 -2.46 -7.32
CA ASN A 43 5.65 -1.17 -8.01
C ASN A 43 6.19 -0.01 -7.16
N GLN A 44 6.25 -0.17 -5.83
CA GLN A 44 6.87 0.81 -4.93
C GLN A 44 8.40 0.71 -4.90
N ARG A 45 8.98 -0.41 -5.36
CA ARG A 45 10.42 -0.63 -5.33
C ARG A 45 11.09 0.15 -6.45
N GLN A 46 12.12 0.93 -6.11
CA GLN A 46 12.89 1.73 -7.07
C GLN A 46 13.94 0.90 -7.81
N GLY A 47 14.50 -0.13 -7.18
CA GLY A 47 15.40 -1.09 -7.81
C GLY A 47 16.79 -0.55 -8.20
N THR A 48 17.29 0.47 -7.52
CA THR A 48 18.57 1.14 -7.85
C THR A 48 19.79 0.51 -7.20
N ALA A 49 19.63 -0.55 -6.41
CA ALA A 49 20.76 -1.20 -5.73
C ALA A 49 21.76 -1.76 -6.75
N LYS A 50 23.03 -1.35 -6.60
CA LYS A 50 24.14 -1.76 -7.45
C LYS A 50 25.40 -1.97 -6.62
N SER A 51 26.18 -3.00 -6.92
CA SER A 51 27.54 -3.17 -6.46
C SER A 51 28.52 -2.94 -7.61
N LYS A 52 29.71 -2.44 -7.30
CA LYS A 52 30.75 -2.20 -8.30
C LYS A 52 31.33 -3.51 -8.80
N GLU A 53 31.32 -3.69 -10.13
CA GLU A 53 32.00 -4.77 -10.83
C GLU A 53 33.52 -4.45 -11.00
N ARG A 54 34.27 -5.43 -11.42
CA ARG A 54 35.72 -5.29 -11.56
C ARG A 54 36.13 -4.13 -12.46
N SER A 55 35.43 -3.91 -13.55
CA SER A 55 35.68 -2.81 -14.49
C SER A 55 35.31 -1.42 -13.95
N GLU A 56 34.52 -1.36 -12.89
CA GLU A 56 34.03 -0.11 -12.27
C GLU A 56 34.82 0.29 -11.03
N MET A 57 35.71 -0.60 -10.56
CA MET A 57 36.56 -0.30 -9.41
C MET A 57 37.70 0.62 -9.82
N SER A 58 38.00 1.60 -8.95
CA SER A 58 39.23 2.40 -9.08
C SER A 58 40.40 1.58 -8.60
N GLY A 59 41.48 1.61 -9.34
CA GLY A 59 42.71 0.89 -9.00
C GLY A 59 43.50 0.49 -10.23
N SER A 60 44.76 0.10 -10.03
CA SER A 60 45.63 -0.33 -11.12
C SER A 60 45.23 -1.71 -11.63
N THR A 61 45.25 -1.86 -12.94
CA THR A 61 45.07 -3.15 -13.62
C THR A 61 46.35 -3.94 -13.74
N ARG A 62 47.50 -3.38 -13.23
CA ARG A 62 48.79 -4.04 -13.24
C ARG A 62 48.76 -5.31 -12.39
N LYS A 63 49.41 -6.37 -12.89
CA LYS A 63 49.61 -7.61 -12.15
C LYS A 63 50.39 -7.37 -10.86
N LEU A 64 49.87 -7.83 -9.73
CA LEU A 64 50.45 -7.57 -8.39
C LEU A 64 51.75 -8.29 -8.10
N GLY A 65 52.05 -9.39 -8.80
CA GLY A 65 53.25 -10.17 -8.56
C GLY A 65 53.72 -10.94 -9.79
N ARG A 66 54.95 -11.46 -9.74
CA ARG A 66 55.50 -12.32 -10.79
C ARG A 66 54.73 -13.62 -10.90
N GLN A 67 54.67 -14.19 -12.11
CA GLN A 67 53.89 -15.41 -12.38
C GLN A 67 54.44 -16.64 -11.65
N LYS A 68 55.78 -16.73 -11.53
CA LYS A 68 56.52 -17.84 -10.88
C LYS A 68 57.66 -17.31 -10.03
N GLY A 69 58.21 -18.14 -9.14
CA GLY A 69 59.43 -17.82 -8.35
C GLY A 69 59.18 -17.07 -7.06
N GLY A 70 57.93 -16.79 -6.67
CA GLY A 70 57.62 -16.05 -5.44
C GLY A 70 57.04 -16.88 -4.28
N GLY A 71 56.93 -18.21 -4.44
CA GLY A 71 56.34 -19.09 -3.39
C GLY A 71 54.90 -18.86 -2.98
N GLY A 72 54.26 -17.77 -3.44
CA GLY A 72 52.90 -17.40 -3.09
C GLY A 72 51.89 -17.68 -4.18
N ALA A 73 50.62 -17.41 -3.88
CA ALA A 73 49.51 -17.55 -4.84
C ALA A 73 49.68 -16.60 -6.04
N ARG A 74 49.31 -17.07 -7.23
CA ARG A 74 49.30 -16.24 -8.44
C ARG A 74 48.18 -15.22 -8.35
N ARG A 75 48.50 -13.93 -8.44
CA ARG A 75 47.54 -12.83 -8.33
C ARG A 75 47.48 -12.02 -9.62
N GLY A 76 46.28 -11.60 -10.01
CA GLY A 76 46.07 -10.65 -11.08
C GLY A 76 46.22 -9.21 -10.59
N ASP A 77 45.26 -8.37 -10.93
CA ASP A 77 45.15 -6.98 -10.48
C ASP A 77 44.53 -6.86 -9.08
N ILE A 78 44.64 -5.68 -8.50
CA ILE A 78 44.11 -5.37 -7.16
C ILE A 78 42.56 -5.38 -7.13
N ASN A 79 41.88 -5.15 -8.26
CA ASN A 79 40.44 -5.10 -8.39
C ASN A 79 39.77 -6.48 -8.41
N SER A 80 40.59 -7.55 -8.36
CA SER A 80 40.08 -8.93 -8.39
C SER A 80 39.12 -9.21 -7.23
N PRO A 81 37.95 -9.87 -7.46
CA PRO A 81 36.99 -10.20 -6.40
C PRO A 81 37.51 -11.20 -5.38
N VAL A 82 38.64 -11.86 -5.64
CA VAL A 82 39.30 -12.80 -4.72
C VAL A 82 40.05 -12.07 -3.62
N LEU A 83 40.39 -10.80 -3.83
CA LEU A 83 41.14 -9.99 -2.87
C LEU A 83 40.20 -9.21 -1.95
N VAL A 84 40.66 -9.00 -0.71
CA VAL A 84 39.96 -8.11 0.23
C VAL A 84 39.98 -6.69 -0.33
N GLY A 85 38.79 -6.05 -0.38
CA GLY A 85 38.61 -4.74 -1.02
C GLY A 85 38.44 -4.80 -2.54
N GLY A 86 38.47 -5.98 -3.16
CA GLY A 86 38.20 -6.16 -4.58
C GLY A 86 36.71 -6.00 -4.95
N ALA A 87 36.42 -6.14 -6.23
CA ALA A 87 35.04 -6.00 -6.78
C ALA A 87 34.09 -7.11 -6.32
N ARG A 88 32.81 -6.86 -6.43
CA ARG A 88 31.77 -7.85 -6.13
C ARG A 88 31.38 -8.63 -7.38
N VAL A 89 31.46 -9.99 -7.31
CA VAL A 89 30.94 -10.89 -8.34
C VAL A 89 29.48 -11.21 -8.03
N PHE A 90 28.63 -11.25 -9.06
CA PHE A 90 27.20 -11.55 -8.93
C PHE A 90 26.45 -10.65 -7.91
N GLY A 91 26.93 -9.43 -7.73
CA GLY A 91 26.24 -8.46 -6.90
C GLY A 91 24.94 -7.94 -7.54
N PRO A 92 24.14 -7.20 -6.77
CA PRO A 92 22.91 -6.63 -7.29
C PRO A 92 23.21 -5.66 -8.45
N LYS A 93 22.35 -5.72 -9.48
CA LYS A 93 22.31 -4.78 -10.60
C LYS A 93 20.98 -4.05 -10.59
N PRO A 94 20.93 -2.77 -11.00
CA PRO A 94 19.69 -2.05 -11.12
C PRO A 94 18.71 -2.82 -12.01
N ARG A 95 17.48 -3.01 -11.54
CA ARG A 95 16.44 -3.70 -12.30
C ARG A 95 15.06 -3.14 -11.98
N ASP A 96 14.15 -3.26 -12.92
CA ASP A 96 12.74 -2.96 -12.70
C ASP A 96 12.05 -4.19 -12.06
N TYR A 97 11.29 -3.92 -10.99
CA TYR A 97 10.48 -4.94 -10.30
C TYR A 97 9.02 -4.90 -10.72
N ARG A 98 8.62 -3.91 -11.54
CA ARG A 98 7.24 -3.67 -11.91
C ARG A 98 6.70 -4.76 -12.81
N PHE A 99 5.45 -5.12 -12.60
CA PHE A 99 4.69 -5.97 -13.51
C PHE A 99 3.23 -5.50 -13.57
N LYS A 100 2.53 -5.88 -14.63
CA LYS A 100 1.13 -5.50 -14.86
C LYS A 100 0.19 -6.66 -14.56
N LEU A 101 -0.98 -6.33 -14.01
CA LEU A 101 -2.13 -7.22 -13.91
C LEU A 101 -3.26 -6.71 -14.80
N ASN A 102 -4.08 -7.62 -15.29
CA ASN A 102 -5.27 -7.31 -16.09
C ASN A 102 -6.27 -6.49 -15.26
N LYS A 103 -6.98 -5.55 -15.89
CA LYS A 103 -7.96 -4.68 -15.23
C LYS A 103 -9.04 -5.49 -14.49
N LYS A 104 -9.59 -6.54 -15.11
CA LYS A 104 -10.61 -7.42 -14.50
C LYS A 104 -10.10 -8.11 -13.24
N VAL A 105 -8.83 -8.55 -13.22
CA VAL A 105 -8.20 -9.17 -12.03
C VAL A 105 -8.09 -8.17 -10.90
N LYS A 106 -7.70 -6.93 -11.16
CA LYS A 106 -7.65 -5.87 -10.14
C LYS A 106 -9.02 -5.50 -9.57
N ILE A 107 -10.07 -5.49 -10.42
CA ILE A 107 -11.44 -5.26 -9.98
C ILE A 107 -11.87 -6.40 -9.05
N LEU A 108 -11.64 -7.64 -9.44
CA LEU A 108 -11.95 -8.82 -8.62
C LEU A 108 -11.20 -8.80 -7.28
N ALA A 109 -9.92 -8.41 -7.27
CA ALA A 109 -9.14 -8.25 -6.04
C ALA A 109 -9.77 -7.22 -5.09
N ARG A 110 -10.16 -6.04 -5.61
CA ARG A 110 -10.80 -4.99 -4.80
C ARG A 110 -12.14 -5.45 -4.23
N LYS A 111 -12.97 -6.09 -5.04
CA LYS A 111 -14.23 -6.69 -4.57
C LYS A 111 -13.98 -7.72 -3.48
N SER A 112 -13.02 -8.65 -3.67
CA SER A 112 -12.66 -9.66 -2.68
C SER A 112 -12.20 -9.03 -1.36
N ALA A 113 -11.39 -7.96 -1.41
CA ALA A 113 -10.94 -7.25 -0.20
C ALA A 113 -12.11 -6.58 0.55
N LEU A 114 -13.05 -5.96 -0.18
CA LEU A 114 -14.23 -5.33 0.42
C LEU A 114 -15.21 -6.38 0.97
N SER A 115 -15.36 -7.53 0.30
CA SER A 115 -16.19 -8.63 0.79
C SER A 115 -15.64 -9.22 2.10
N TYR A 116 -14.32 -9.38 2.24
CA TYR A 116 -13.71 -9.78 3.52
C TYR A 116 -14.07 -8.79 4.64
N LYS A 117 -13.92 -7.49 4.38
CA LYS A 117 -14.24 -6.46 5.38
C LYS A 117 -15.73 -6.42 5.74
N ALA A 118 -16.60 -6.73 4.77
CA ALA A 118 -18.03 -6.85 5.02
C ALA A 118 -18.36 -8.08 5.90
N GLN A 119 -17.77 -9.25 5.61
CA GLN A 119 -17.93 -10.47 6.40
C GLN A 119 -17.41 -10.32 7.84
N GLU A 120 -16.31 -9.58 8.02
CA GLU A 120 -15.72 -9.26 9.35
C GLU A 120 -16.50 -8.18 10.11
N ASN A 121 -17.56 -7.59 9.54
CA ASN A 121 -18.27 -6.42 10.08
C ASN A 121 -17.33 -5.24 10.41
N SER A 122 -16.28 -5.09 9.60
CA SER A 122 -15.24 -4.06 9.76
C SER A 122 -15.47 -2.85 8.87
N ILE A 123 -16.67 -2.70 8.32
CA ILE A 123 -17.11 -1.53 7.53
C ILE A 123 -18.01 -0.66 8.38
N VAL A 124 -17.68 0.62 8.48
CA VAL A 124 -18.48 1.64 9.15
C VAL A 124 -18.95 2.64 8.11
N MET A 125 -20.26 2.88 8.08
CA MET A 125 -20.84 3.92 7.22
C MET A 125 -20.95 5.23 7.98
N LEU A 126 -20.40 6.30 7.41
CA LEU A 126 -20.41 7.63 8.01
C LEU A 126 -21.15 8.62 7.11
N GLU A 127 -21.86 9.56 7.71
CA GLU A 127 -22.41 10.70 6.99
C GLU A 127 -21.29 11.55 6.36
N ASP A 128 -21.58 12.21 5.24
CA ASP A 128 -20.60 13.09 4.59
C ASP A 128 -20.29 14.29 5.50
N PHE A 129 -19.01 14.56 5.69
CA PHE A 129 -18.54 15.63 6.56
C PHE A 129 -17.44 16.47 5.89
N SER A 130 -17.28 17.69 6.35
CA SER A 130 -16.21 18.58 5.95
C SER A 130 -15.69 19.38 7.14
N PHE A 131 -14.43 19.77 7.09
CA PHE A 131 -13.82 20.66 8.08
C PHE A 131 -13.60 22.04 7.47
N GLU A 132 -13.92 23.09 8.21
CA GLU A 132 -13.63 24.48 7.81
C GLU A 132 -12.13 24.75 7.86
N ALA A 133 -11.44 24.23 8.87
CA ALA A 133 -10.00 24.36 9.07
C ALA A 133 -9.35 23.00 9.38
N PRO A 134 -8.08 22.78 9.00
CA PRO A 134 -7.38 21.53 9.30
C PRO A 134 -7.02 21.45 10.78
N LYS A 135 -7.66 20.56 11.53
CA LYS A 135 -7.41 20.32 12.97
C LYS A 135 -7.37 18.83 13.30
N THR A 136 -6.24 18.37 13.79
CA THR A 136 -6.04 16.96 14.20
C THR A 136 -6.92 16.57 15.41
N LYS A 137 -7.21 17.51 16.31
CA LYS A 137 -8.07 17.27 17.48
C LYS A 137 -9.50 16.92 17.09
N GLU A 138 -10.06 17.59 16.06
CA GLU A 138 -11.40 17.30 15.56
C GLU A 138 -11.45 15.90 14.94
N PHE A 139 -10.41 15.52 14.16
CA PHE A 139 -10.33 14.18 13.59
C PHE A 139 -10.17 13.09 14.68
N LEU A 140 -9.38 13.34 15.72
CA LEU A 140 -9.26 12.43 16.87
C LEU A 140 -10.56 12.27 17.61
N SER A 141 -11.36 13.35 17.76
CA SER A 141 -12.68 13.23 18.40
C SER A 141 -13.63 12.32 17.62
N ILE A 142 -13.57 12.34 16.28
CA ILE A 142 -14.35 11.40 15.43
C ILE A 142 -13.92 9.95 15.67
N LEU A 143 -12.60 9.67 15.73
CA LEU A 143 -12.10 8.32 15.99
C LEU A 143 -12.53 7.79 17.36
N LYS A 144 -12.58 8.67 18.38
CA LYS A 144 -13.07 8.33 19.72
C LYS A 144 -14.55 8.06 19.74
N ASN A 145 -15.34 8.93 19.10
CA ASN A 145 -16.79 8.80 19.03
C ASN A 145 -17.22 7.52 18.31
N LEU A 146 -16.45 7.09 17.31
CA LEU A 146 -16.70 5.84 16.57
C LEU A 146 -16.10 4.60 17.26
N GLU A 147 -15.46 4.74 18.44
CA GLU A 147 -14.81 3.64 19.19
C GLU A 147 -13.74 2.85 18.38
N ILE A 148 -13.07 3.55 17.46
CA ILE A 148 -12.03 2.97 16.60
C ILE A 148 -10.64 3.54 16.91
N GLU A 149 -10.47 4.23 18.04
CA GLU A 149 -9.17 4.73 18.48
C GLU A 149 -8.18 3.57 18.69
N GLY A 150 -6.96 3.73 18.18
CA GLY A 150 -5.92 2.69 18.27
C GLY A 150 -5.94 1.62 17.20
N LYS A 151 -7.00 1.50 16.40
CA LYS A 151 -7.05 0.62 15.21
C LYS A 151 -6.47 1.33 13.99
N LYS A 152 -6.06 0.57 12.99
CA LYS A 152 -5.73 1.12 11.67
C LYS A 152 -7.01 1.42 10.92
N VAL A 153 -7.27 2.67 10.64
CA VAL A 153 -8.51 3.12 10.02
C VAL A 153 -8.26 3.70 8.64
N LEU A 154 -9.04 3.26 7.67
CA LEU A 154 -9.04 3.78 6.31
C LEU A 154 -10.33 4.57 6.07
N PHE A 155 -10.21 5.89 5.94
CA PHE A 155 -11.33 6.76 5.56
C PHE A 155 -11.41 6.88 4.04
N VAL A 156 -12.58 6.63 3.49
CA VAL A 156 -12.87 6.74 2.07
C VAL A 156 -13.80 7.92 1.82
N LEU A 157 -13.30 8.94 1.12
CA LEU A 157 -14.05 10.15 0.78
C LEU A 157 -14.46 10.14 -0.70
N PRO A 158 -15.59 10.78 -1.06
CA PRO A 158 -16.06 10.87 -2.45
C PRO A 158 -15.15 11.79 -3.27
N GLU A 159 -14.76 12.93 -2.69
CA GLU A 159 -13.99 13.98 -3.32
C GLU A 159 -12.80 14.42 -2.45
N SER A 160 -11.85 15.14 -3.07
CA SER A 160 -10.67 15.61 -2.38
C SER A 160 -11.02 16.74 -1.40
N ASN A 161 -10.92 16.44 -0.10
CA ASN A 161 -11.04 17.44 0.96
C ASN A 161 -9.67 17.66 1.61
N LYS A 162 -9.01 18.79 1.28
CA LYS A 162 -7.69 19.14 1.76
C LYS A 162 -7.64 19.25 3.28
N ASN A 163 -8.69 19.81 3.91
CA ASN A 163 -8.72 20.03 5.36
C ASN A 163 -8.81 18.69 6.12
N VAL A 164 -9.64 17.76 5.66
CA VAL A 164 -9.75 16.42 6.24
C VAL A 164 -8.44 15.65 6.08
N TYR A 165 -7.84 15.67 4.89
CA TYR A 165 -6.55 15.02 4.64
C TYR A 165 -5.44 15.54 5.54
N LEU A 166 -5.30 16.87 5.67
CA LEU A 166 -4.28 17.47 6.54
C LEU A 166 -4.53 17.18 8.03
N SER A 167 -5.79 17.07 8.46
CA SER A 167 -6.17 16.72 9.82
C SER A 167 -5.80 15.29 10.19
N ALA A 168 -5.92 14.35 9.23
CA ALA A 168 -5.62 12.94 9.43
C ALA A 168 -4.14 12.59 9.24
N ARG A 169 -3.41 13.30 8.36
CA ARG A 169 -2.06 12.95 7.91
C ARG A 169 -1.05 12.73 9.02
N ASN A 170 -1.15 13.47 10.14
CA ASN A 170 -0.22 13.33 11.26
C ASN A 170 -0.50 12.08 12.12
N LEU A 171 -1.64 11.43 11.95
CA LEU A 171 -2.02 10.25 12.73
C LEU A 171 -1.46 8.99 12.06
N GLN A 172 -0.64 8.22 12.79
CA GLN A 172 0.05 7.06 12.24
C GLN A 172 -0.87 5.92 11.79
N ARG A 173 -2.08 5.82 12.40
CA ARG A 173 -3.04 4.73 12.17
C ARG A 173 -4.29 5.16 11.41
N ALA A 174 -4.35 6.40 10.94
CA ALA A 174 -5.46 6.91 10.15
C ALA A 174 -4.98 7.28 8.74
N GLU A 175 -5.60 6.71 7.74
CA GLU A 175 -5.33 7.03 6.33
C GLU A 175 -6.62 7.51 5.67
N VAL A 176 -6.53 8.56 4.87
CA VAL A 176 -7.65 9.11 4.09
C VAL A 176 -7.35 8.93 2.62
N ILE A 177 -8.29 8.32 1.90
CA ILE A 177 -8.20 8.10 0.45
C ILE A 177 -9.48 8.52 -0.24
N LEU A 178 -9.39 8.73 -1.54
CA LEU A 178 -10.55 8.93 -2.41
C LEU A 178 -11.17 7.58 -2.81
N ALA A 179 -12.48 7.57 -3.00
CA ALA A 179 -13.20 6.39 -3.47
C ALA A 179 -12.63 5.84 -4.80
N SER A 180 -12.18 6.73 -5.70
CA SER A 180 -11.51 6.35 -6.96
C SER A 180 -10.16 5.64 -6.76
N ASN A 181 -9.48 5.89 -5.64
CA ASN A 181 -8.13 5.39 -5.34
C ASN A 181 -8.14 4.19 -4.38
N VAL A 182 -9.30 3.63 -4.08
CA VAL A 182 -9.42 2.41 -3.27
C VAL A 182 -8.66 1.28 -3.93
N ASN A 183 -7.76 0.65 -3.18
CA ASN A 183 -6.99 -0.51 -3.62
C ASN A 183 -6.99 -1.61 -2.57
N SER A 184 -6.78 -2.85 -3.00
CA SER A 184 -6.84 -4.04 -2.16
C SER A 184 -5.84 -3.99 -0.99
N TYR A 185 -4.64 -3.45 -1.22
CA TYR A 185 -3.61 -3.36 -0.18
C TYR A 185 -4.05 -2.48 1.00
N LYS A 186 -4.58 -1.28 0.73
CA LYS A 186 -5.01 -0.35 1.77
C LYS A 186 -6.22 -0.88 2.54
N VAL A 187 -7.18 -1.48 1.82
CA VAL A 187 -8.36 -2.11 2.45
C VAL A 187 -7.96 -3.24 3.38
N LEU A 188 -7.06 -4.14 2.95
CA LEU A 188 -6.60 -5.26 3.78
C LEU A 188 -5.70 -4.81 4.94
N ASN A 189 -4.89 -3.75 4.74
CA ASN A 189 -4.01 -3.23 5.80
C ASN A 189 -4.77 -2.49 6.92
N ALA A 190 -5.98 -2.02 6.65
CA ALA A 190 -6.83 -1.36 7.63
C ALA A 190 -7.58 -2.40 8.48
N ASP A 191 -7.71 -2.14 9.78
CA ASP A 191 -8.57 -2.93 10.67
C ASP A 191 -10.04 -2.56 10.43
N VAL A 192 -10.31 -1.26 10.24
CA VAL A 192 -11.66 -0.73 9.99
C VAL A 192 -11.63 0.17 8.76
N VAL A 193 -12.64 0.01 7.90
CA VAL A 193 -12.86 0.85 6.72
C VAL A 193 -14.08 1.73 6.96
N VAL A 194 -13.88 3.04 7.01
CA VAL A 194 -14.94 4.03 7.16
C VAL A 194 -15.26 4.59 5.78
N ILE A 195 -16.49 4.40 5.33
CA ILE A 195 -16.94 4.82 4.00
C ILE A 195 -18.03 5.89 4.18
N THR A 196 -17.90 7.03 3.51
CA THR A 196 -18.97 8.03 3.49
C THR A 196 -20.07 7.65 2.50
N GLU A 197 -21.31 8.13 2.72
CA GLU A 197 -22.46 7.74 1.89
C GLU A 197 -22.22 7.97 0.39
N LYS A 198 -21.72 9.14 0.00
CA LYS A 198 -21.42 9.44 -1.41
C LYS A 198 -20.27 8.61 -1.98
N SER A 199 -19.31 8.22 -1.12
CA SER A 199 -18.19 7.37 -1.54
C SER A 199 -18.64 5.99 -1.97
N LEU A 200 -19.66 5.43 -1.31
CA LEU A 200 -20.21 4.13 -1.65
C LEU A 200 -20.73 4.09 -3.08
N VAL A 201 -21.49 5.12 -3.46
CA VAL A 201 -22.01 5.25 -4.84
C VAL A 201 -20.88 5.26 -5.87
N THR A 202 -19.79 5.97 -5.56
CA THR A 202 -18.61 6.03 -6.44
C THR A 202 -17.91 4.68 -6.54
N ILE A 203 -17.74 3.97 -5.41
CA ILE A 203 -17.15 2.62 -5.37
C ILE A 203 -17.98 1.65 -6.24
N ASP A 204 -19.30 1.65 -6.08
CA ASP A 204 -20.19 0.79 -6.84
C ASP A 204 -20.10 1.07 -8.34
N GLN A 205 -20.09 2.32 -8.75
CA GLN A 205 -19.94 2.70 -10.17
C GLN A 205 -18.61 2.24 -10.78
N ILE A 206 -17.52 2.26 -10.02
CA ILE A 206 -16.20 1.87 -10.50
C ILE A 206 -16.06 0.35 -10.57
N LEU A 207 -16.60 -0.36 -9.59
CA LEU A 207 -16.40 -1.80 -9.48
C LEU A 207 -17.48 -2.62 -10.22
N THR A 208 -18.62 -2.06 -10.55
CA THR A 208 -19.68 -2.76 -11.30
C THR A 208 -19.46 -2.69 -12.82
N LYS A 209 -18.64 -1.76 -13.31
CA LYS A 209 -18.19 -1.70 -14.71
C LYS A 209 -17.26 -2.86 -15.03
#